data_ac9e2f1ab53cbb24d56f2e72152c7a17
#
_entry.id   ac9e2f1ab53cbb24d56f2e72152c7a17
#
_cell.length_a   1.000
_cell.length_b   1.000
_cell.length_c   1.000
_cell.angle_alpha   90.00
_cell.angle_beta   90.00
_cell.angle_gamma   90.00
#
_symmetry.space_group_name_H-M   'P 1'
#
loop_
_entity.id
_entity.type
_entity.pdbx_description
1 polymer ?
#
loop_
_entity_poly.entity_id
_entity_poly.type
_entity_poly.pdbx_seq_one_letter_code
_entity_poly.pdbx_strand_id
1 'polypeptide(L)'
;MTAVSKAACLLLGFAGSIFAQHLDFGFGVGVKGGVPFTDILELGDIIATPTTALNRSSDYLIGPVVELRVPFGFALEVDGIYRSAEYQATDSTGTTTTLDAHSWEIPYLAKFRFPIPLLKPFVSAGGAYRSFTDLPKDIVTPTHNAFVLGGGLELRISRLRLSGELRWLRWNSPPNTNVVRLDQNQGEVLFGLVF
;
A
#
# COMPACT_ATOMS: atom_id res chain seq x y z
N MET A 1 -3.46 -32.49 -36.60
CA MET A 1 -3.73 -31.14 -36.04
C MET A 1 -2.62 -30.82 -35.08
N THR A 2 -1.76 -29.91 -35.45
CA THR A 2 -0.50 -29.62 -34.79
C THR A 2 -0.73 -28.76 -33.53
N ALA A 3 0.15 -28.87 -32.54
CA ALA A 3 0.09 -28.15 -31.27
C ALA A 3 -0.03 -26.62 -31.45
N VAL A 4 0.46 -26.07 -32.52
CA VAL A 4 0.39 -24.65 -32.91
C VAL A 4 -1.08 -24.19 -33.08
N SER A 5 -1.95 -25.05 -33.63
CA SER A 5 -3.36 -24.73 -33.86
C SER A 5 -4.14 -24.58 -32.52
N LYS A 6 -3.79 -25.38 -31.52
CA LYS A 6 -4.44 -25.30 -30.18
C LYS A 6 -4.02 -24.06 -29.39
N ALA A 7 -2.77 -23.65 -29.51
CA ALA A 7 -2.28 -22.42 -28.86
C ALA A 7 -2.89 -21.15 -29.49
N ALA A 8 -3.07 -21.13 -30.80
CA ALA A 8 -3.72 -20.02 -31.51
C ALA A 8 -5.21 -19.89 -31.15
N CYS A 9 -5.93 -20.99 -30.99
CA CYS A 9 -7.32 -20.97 -30.54
C CYS A 9 -7.44 -20.49 -29.07
N LEU A 10 -6.50 -20.83 -28.20
CA LEU A 10 -6.48 -20.36 -26.83
C LEU A 10 -6.18 -18.86 -26.74
N LEU A 11 -5.25 -18.34 -27.53
CA LEU A 11 -4.94 -16.92 -27.61
C LEU A 11 -6.10 -16.10 -28.20
N LEU A 12 -6.76 -16.61 -29.25
CA LEU A 12 -7.94 -15.96 -29.83
C LEU A 12 -9.17 -15.98 -28.91
N GLY A 13 -9.35 -17.05 -28.13
CA GLY A 13 -10.39 -17.14 -27.11
C GLY A 13 -10.18 -16.15 -25.95
N PHE A 14 -8.92 -15.91 -25.58
CA PHE A 14 -8.56 -14.90 -24.54
C PHE A 14 -8.77 -13.47 -25.05
N ALA A 15 -8.41 -13.18 -26.31
CA ALA A 15 -8.63 -11.89 -26.94
C ALA A 15 -10.13 -11.55 -27.10
N GLY A 16 -10.96 -12.55 -27.43
CA GLY A 16 -12.41 -12.34 -27.57
C GLY A 16 -13.12 -12.01 -26.26
N SER A 17 -12.66 -12.50 -25.12
CA SER A 17 -13.22 -12.18 -23.81
C SER A 17 -12.90 -10.77 -23.33
N ILE A 18 -11.84 -10.15 -23.81
CA ILE A 18 -11.43 -8.79 -23.45
C ILE A 18 -12.39 -7.75 -24.08
N PHE A 19 -12.92 -8.03 -25.28
CA PHE A 19 -13.81 -7.10 -26.00
C PHE A 19 -15.29 -7.17 -25.55
N ALA A 20 -15.69 -8.17 -24.78
CA ALA A 20 -17.04 -8.30 -24.27
C ALA A 20 -17.28 -7.54 -22.94
N GLN A 21 -16.30 -6.77 -22.46
CA GLN A 21 -16.48 -5.94 -21.26
C GLN A 21 -17.34 -4.73 -21.61
N HIS A 22 -18.53 -4.68 -21.00
CA HIS A 22 -19.38 -3.50 -21.01
C HIS A 22 -18.56 -2.26 -20.66
N LEU A 23 -18.83 -1.16 -21.36
CA LEU A 23 -18.33 0.19 -21.05
C LEU A 23 -18.90 0.61 -19.68
N ASP A 24 -18.35 0.06 -18.62
CA ASP A 24 -18.84 0.27 -17.26
C ASP A 24 -18.01 1.38 -16.60
N PHE A 25 -18.49 2.61 -16.77
CA PHE A 25 -18.02 3.70 -15.92
C PHE A 25 -18.71 3.59 -14.57
N GLY A 26 -17.93 3.65 -13.51
CA GLY A 26 -18.49 3.55 -12.17
C GLY A 26 -17.65 4.32 -11.17
N PHE A 27 -18.33 4.79 -10.13
CA PHE A 27 -17.73 5.39 -8.96
C PHE A 27 -17.91 4.46 -7.79
N GLY A 28 -16.91 4.34 -6.94
CA GLY A 28 -16.96 3.54 -5.72
C GLY A 28 -16.35 4.31 -4.57
N VAL A 29 -16.95 4.16 -3.40
CA VAL A 29 -16.42 4.66 -2.13
C VAL A 29 -16.36 3.52 -1.13
N GLY A 30 -15.40 3.58 -0.24
CA GLY A 30 -15.23 2.50 0.72
C GLY A 30 -14.22 2.83 1.79
N VAL A 31 -13.79 1.76 2.46
CA VAL A 31 -12.74 1.82 3.48
C VAL A 31 -11.71 0.74 3.21
N LYS A 32 -10.47 1.04 3.57
CA LYS A 32 -9.37 0.07 3.63
C LYS A 32 -8.81 0.02 5.03
N GLY A 33 -8.37 -1.15 5.45
CA GLY A 33 -7.67 -1.34 6.69
C GLY A 33 -6.62 -2.43 6.54
N GLY A 34 -5.58 -2.40 7.33
CA GLY A 34 -4.51 -3.36 7.21
C GLY A 34 -3.41 -3.21 8.23
N VAL A 35 -2.31 -3.88 7.95
CA VAL A 35 -1.11 -3.85 8.76
C VAL A 35 0.13 -3.69 7.87
N PRO A 36 1.10 -2.88 8.28
CA PRO A 36 2.40 -2.87 7.64
C PRO A 36 3.20 -4.09 8.10
N PHE A 37 4.01 -4.66 7.22
CA PHE A 37 4.93 -5.73 7.57
C PHE A 37 6.41 -5.28 7.55
N THR A 38 6.66 -3.99 7.32
CA THR A 38 7.97 -3.36 7.46
C THR A 38 7.88 -2.14 8.35
N ASP A 39 8.95 -1.86 9.08
CA ASP A 39 9.03 -0.70 9.96
C ASP A 39 9.18 0.60 9.17
N ILE A 40 8.79 1.73 9.77
CA ILE A 40 8.99 3.07 9.18
C ILE A 40 10.40 3.58 9.49
N LEU A 41 10.91 3.25 10.67
CA LEU A 41 12.15 3.80 11.22
C LEU A 41 13.20 2.70 11.32
N GLU A 42 14.37 2.91 10.70
CA GLU A 42 15.59 2.16 10.98
C GLU A 42 16.49 3.01 11.89
N LEU A 43 16.93 2.43 13.00
CA LEU A 43 18.04 3.00 13.73
C LEU A 43 19.32 2.77 12.92
N GLY A 44 19.83 3.84 12.35
CA GLY A 44 21.14 3.79 11.68
C GLY A 44 22.21 3.39 12.69
N ASP A 45 23.23 2.63 12.23
CA ASP A 45 24.39 2.09 12.96
C ASP A 45 25.26 3.11 13.73
N ILE A 46 24.82 4.35 13.88
CA ILE A 46 25.63 5.46 14.42
C ILE A 46 25.59 5.52 15.95
N ILE A 47 24.64 4.85 16.60
CA ILE A 47 24.63 4.74 18.06
C ILE A 47 24.78 3.26 18.44
N ALA A 48 25.98 2.75 18.25
CA ALA A 48 26.43 1.50 18.85
C ALA A 48 26.66 1.67 20.37
N THR A 49 25.62 2.02 21.08
CA THR A 49 25.52 1.68 22.50
C THR A 49 24.71 0.39 22.57
N PRO A 50 25.23 -0.68 23.18
CA PRO A 50 24.69 -2.02 23.05
C PRO A 50 23.36 -2.29 23.77
N THR A 51 22.55 -1.27 24.03
CA THR A 51 21.43 -1.40 24.97
C THR A 51 20.13 -0.66 24.60
N THR A 52 19.98 -0.17 23.38
CA THR A 52 18.69 0.41 22.99
C THR A 52 17.94 -0.57 22.10
N ALA A 53 17.01 -1.33 22.68
CA ALA A 53 16.08 -2.14 21.91
C ALA A 53 14.86 -1.30 21.54
N LEU A 54 14.62 -1.09 20.25
CA LEU A 54 13.34 -0.60 19.77
C LEU A 54 12.43 -1.80 19.58
N ASN A 55 11.35 -1.84 20.33
CA ASN A 55 10.31 -2.84 20.18
C ASN A 55 9.05 -2.16 19.63
N ARG A 56 8.51 -2.70 18.54
CA ARG A 56 7.27 -2.25 17.93
C ARG A 56 6.09 -2.85 18.69
N SER A 57 5.19 -2.03 19.15
CA SER A 57 4.06 -2.45 19.98
C SER A 57 2.80 -2.70 19.17
N SER A 58 2.43 -1.81 18.29
CA SER A 58 1.19 -1.92 17.51
C SER A 58 1.22 -1.01 16.29
N ASP A 59 0.96 -1.57 15.10
CA ASP A 59 0.79 -0.79 13.89
C ASP A 59 -0.48 -1.21 13.16
N TYR A 60 -1.27 -0.24 12.76
CA TYR A 60 -2.42 -0.45 11.90
C TYR A 60 -2.55 0.66 10.87
N LEU A 61 -3.21 0.31 9.78
CA LEU A 61 -3.55 1.17 8.66
C LEU A 61 -5.06 1.19 8.54
N ILE A 62 -5.67 2.37 8.43
CA ILE A 62 -7.10 2.50 8.18
C ILE A 62 -7.41 3.80 7.46
N GLY A 63 -8.37 3.75 6.54
CA GLY A 63 -8.80 4.98 5.90
C GLY A 63 -9.82 4.81 4.78
N PRO A 64 -10.37 5.92 4.29
CA PRO A 64 -11.29 5.91 3.16
C PRO A 64 -10.58 5.60 1.84
N VAL A 65 -11.33 5.05 0.89
CA VAL A 65 -10.92 4.84 -0.49
C VAL A 65 -11.99 5.36 -1.43
N VAL A 66 -11.55 6.00 -2.50
CA VAL A 66 -12.37 6.43 -3.61
C VAL A 66 -11.82 5.83 -4.90
N GLU A 67 -12.71 5.27 -5.70
CA GLU A 67 -12.34 4.61 -6.94
C GLU A 67 -13.21 5.09 -8.10
N LEU A 68 -12.57 5.53 -9.18
CA LEU A 68 -13.20 5.79 -10.46
C LEU A 68 -12.87 4.64 -11.41
N ARG A 69 -13.87 3.86 -11.76
CA ARG A 69 -13.75 2.75 -12.73
C ARG A 69 -13.94 3.28 -14.14
N VAL A 70 -13.08 2.84 -15.03
CA VAL A 70 -13.19 3.10 -16.47
C VAL A 70 -13.28 1.78 -17.23
N PRO A 71 -13.71 1.80 -18.49
CA PRO A 71 -13.81 0.59 -19.32
C PRO A 71 -12.51 -0.22 -19.36
N PHE A 72 -12.64 -1.48 -19.79
CA PHE A 72 -11.52 -2.40 -20.01
C PHE A 72 -10.77 -2.87 -18.75
N GLY A 73 -11.40 -2.78 -17.58
CA GLY A 73 -10.82 -3.26 -16.32
C GLY A 73 -9.89 -2.26 -15.63
N PHE A 74 -9.73 -1.06 -16.16
CA PHE A 74 -8.94 -0.01 -15.50
C PHE A 74 -9.74 0.70 -14.42
N ALA A 75 -9.03 1.26 -13.44
CA ALA A 75 -9.56 2.18 -12.47
C ALA A 75 -8.49 3.16 -11.98
N LEU A 76 -8.93 4.30 -11.50
CA LEU A 76 -8.12 5.23 -10.72
C LEU A 76 -8.60 5.16 -9.28
N GLU A 77 -7.69 5.00 -8.35
CA GLU A 77 -7.97 4.87 -6.93
C GLU A 77 -7.16 5.90 -6.14
N VAL A 78 -7.81 6.51 -5.17
CA VAL A 78 -7.18 7.40 -4.20
C VAL A 78 -7.59 6.94 -2.81
N ASP A 79 -6.59 6.67 -1.98
CA ASP A 79 -6.79 6.28 -0.59
C ASP A 79 -6.38 7.44 0.34
N GLY A 80 -7.01 7.52 1.51
CA GLY A 80 -6.56 8.38 2.62
C GLY A 80 -6.24 7.50 3.81
N ILE A 81 -5.05 6.93 3.89
CA ILE A 81 -4.67 5.96 4.90
C ILE A 81 -4.05 6.65 6.11
N TYR A 82 -4.69 6.51 7.27
CA TYR A 82 -4.09 6.84 8.55
C TYR A 82 -3.23 5.67 9.01
N ARG A 83 -2.00 5.96 9.37
CA ARG A 83 -1.03 5.01 9.91
C ARG A 83 -0.67 5.42 11.32
N SER A 84 -0.86 4.50 12.25
CA SER A 84 -0.41 4.60 13.63
C SER A 84 0.74 3.64 13.85
N ALA A 85 1.84 4.14 14.43
CA ALA A 85 2.99 3.34 14.80
C ALA A 85 3.43 3.77 16.21
N GLU A 86 3.56 2.79 17.10
CA GLU A 86 4.04 3.00 18.46
C GLU A 86 5.41 2.33 18.62
N TYR A 87 6.42 3.09 19.00
CA TYR A 87 7.77 2.62 19.25
C TYR A 87 8.11 2.73 20.72
N GLN A 88 8.69 1.69 21.28
CA GLN A 88 9.20 1.68 22.65
C GLN A 88 10.73 1.64 22.61
N ALA A 89 11.35 2.70 23.12
CA ALA A 89 12.80 2.79 23.29
C ALA A 89 13.16 2.53 24.74
N THR A 90 13.94 1.48 25.01
CA THR A 90 14.43 1.18 26.37
C THR A 90 15.93 1.55 26.42
N ASP A 91 16.29 2.45 27.32
CA ASP A 91 17.67 2.85 27.51
C ASP A 91 18.46 1.84 28.37
N SER A 92 19.77 2.09 28.54
CA SER A 92 20.68 1.24 29.33
C SER A 92 20.34 1.22 30.83
N THR A 93 19.51 2.13 31.31
CA THR A 93 19.05 2.21 32.71
C THR A 93 17.74 1.47 32.93
N GLY A 94 17.17 0.87 31.86
CA GLY A 94 15.87 0.18 31.91
C GLY A 94 14.67 1.10 31.83
N THR A 95 14.89 2.39 31.53
CA THR A 95 13.79 3.37 31.34
C THR A 95 13.22 3.18 29.95
N THR A 96 11.93 2.85 29.86
CA THR A 96 11.21 2.72 28.59
C THR A 96 10.50 4.04 28.27
N THR A 97 10.81 4.61 27.12
CA THR A 97 10.12 5.78 26.56
C THR A 97 9.29 5.33 25.35
N THR A 98 8.01 5.65 25.36
CA THR A 98 7.12 5.41 24.22
C THR A 98 7.15 6.61 23.28
N LEU A 99 7.34 6.37 21.99
CA LEU A 99 7.28 7.36 20.93
C LEU A 99 6.14 7.01 19.98
N ASP A 100 5.13 7.84 19.93
CA ASP A 100 4.01 7.71 19.00
C ASP A 100 4.34 8.42 17.70
N ALA A 101 4.20 7.73 16.58
CA ALA A 101 4.36 8.29 15.25
C ALA A 101 3.07 8.10 14.45
N HIS A 102 2.44 9.20 14.11
CA HIS A 102 1.22 9.19 13.32
C HIS A 102 1.47 9.84 11.96
N SER A 103 0.94 9.22 10.91
CA SER A 103 1.03 9.81 9.56
C SER A 103 -0.25 9.58 8.77
N TRP A 104 -0.51 10.51 7.85
CA TRP A 104 -1.48 10.36 6.79
C TRP A 104 -0.77 10.07 5.48
N GLU A 105 -1.18 9.02 4.80
CA GLU A 105 -0.69 8.62 3.49
C GLU A 105 -1.81 8.75 2.48
N ILE A 106 -1.51 9.37 1.34
CA ILE A 106 -2.46 9.58 0.24
C ILE A 106 -1.90 8.89 -1.00
N PRO A 107 -2.09 7.57 -1.14
CA PRO A 107 -1.80 6.87 -2.39
C PRO A 107 -2.77 7.26 -3.49
N TYR A 108 -2.24 7.46 -4.72
CA TYR A 108 -2.99 7.64 -5.94
C TYR A 108 -2.51 6.62 -6.97
N LEU A 109 -3.41 5.72 -7.36
CA LEU A 109 -3.06 4.49 -8.07
C LEU A 109 -3.87 4.33 -9.36
N ALA A 110 -3.20 3.92 -10.41
CA ALA A 110 -3.84 3.28 -11.55
C ALA A 110 -3.93 1.77 -11.26
N LYS A 111 -5.12 1.20 -11.37
CA LYS A 111 -5.41 -0.21 -11.11
C LYS A 111 -5.91 -0.88 -12.38
N PHE A 112 -5.44 -2.09 -12.64
CA PHE A 112 -5.92 -2.94 -13.71
C PHE A 112 -6.43 -4.27 -13.16
N ARG A 113 -7.69 -4.60 -13.46
CA ARG A 113 -8.35 -5.84 -13.07
C ARG A 113 -8.40 -6.81 -14.22
N PHE A 114 -7.91 -8.01 -13.99
CA PHE A 114 -8.03 -9.08 -14.97
C PHE A 114 -9.49 -9.55 -15.09
N PRO A 115 -9.99 -9.82 -16.31
CA PRO A 115 -11.39 -10.19 -16.57
C PRO A 115 -11.67 -11.65 -16.21
N ILE A 116 -11.43 -12.03 -14.95
CA ILE A 116 -11.70 -13.37 -14.43
C ILE A 116 -13.03 -13.34 -13.66
N PRO A 117 -13.95 -14.27 -13.93
CA PRO A 117 -15.22 -14.34 -13.21
C PRO A 117 -15.01 -14.60 -11.71
N LEU A 118 -15.87 -14.03 -10.88
CA LEU A 118 -15.97 -14.21 -9.44
C LEU A 118 -14.81 -13.61 -8.64
N LEU A 119 -13.60 -14.07 -8.85
CA LEU A 119 -12.39 -13.59 -8.15
C LEU A 119 -11.47 -12.89 -9.15
N LYS A 120 -11.37 -11.57 -9.07
CA LYS A 120 -10.63 -10.74 -10.01
C LYS A 120 -9.25 -10.38 -9.46
N PRO A 121 -8.17 -11.00 -9.97
CA PRO A 121 -6.85 -10.49 -9.70
C PRO A 121 -6.70 -9.07 -10.23
N PHE A 122 -5.92 -8.26 -9.54
CA PHE A 122 -5.58 -6.93 -9.99
C PHE A 122 -4.12 -6.59 -9.70
N VAL A 123 -3.61 -5.63 -10.43
CA VAL A 123 -2.34 -4.96 -10.18
C VAL A 123 -2.59 -3.47 -10.09
N SER A 124 -1.80 -2.77 -9.28
CA SER A 124 -1.86 -1.32 -9.12
C SER A 124 -0.48 -0.71 -9.14
N ALA A 125 -0.37 0.50 -9.67
CA ALA A 125 0.86 1.27 -9.67
C ALA A 125 0.53 2.77 -9.57
N GLY A 126 1.41 3.53 -8.93
CA GLY A 126 1.22 4.98 -8.80
C GLY A 126 2.20 5.63 -7.87
N GLY A 127 1.75 6.65 -7.18
CA GLY A 127 2.52 7.36 -6.19
C GLY A 127 1.76 7.50 -4.88
N ALA A 128 2.46 7.93 -3.83
CA ALA A 128 1.87 8.30 -2.56
C ALA A 128 2.51 9.58 -2.03
N TYR A 129 1.70 10.34 -1.30
CA TYR A 129 2.16 11.47 -0.50
C TYR A 129 1.94 11.15 0.97
N ARG A 130 2.93 11.49 1.83
CA ARG A 130 2.85 11.29 3.28
C ARG A 130 3.02 12.62 4.02
N SER A 131 2.19 12.80 5.05
CA SER A 131 2.31 13.90 6.00
C SER A 131 2.36 13.33 7.41
N PHE A 132 3.35 13.77 8.20
CA PHE A 132 3.49 13.39 9.61
C PHE A 132 2.87 14.46 10.50
N THR A 133 2.22 14.04 11.58
CA THR A 133 1.54 14.96 12.51
C THR A 133 2.40 15.28 13.72
N ASP A 134 3.17 14.32 14.27
CA ASP A 134 3.78 14.44 15.60
C ASP A 134 5.30 14.21 15.63
N LEU A 135 5.98 14.24 14.47
CA LEU A 135 7.44 14.10 14.46
C LEU A 135 8.14 15.44 14.74
N PRO A 136 9.12 15.47 15.69
CA PRO A 136 9.96 16.63 15.91
C PRO A 136 10.74 16.97 14.64
N LYS A 137 10.47 18.13 14.05
CA LYS A 137 11.05 18.58 12.77
C LYS A 137 12.57 18.74 12.82
N ASP A 138 13.12 18.85 14.00
CA ASP A 138 14.56 19.03 14.22
C ASP A 138 15.37 17.73 14.16
N ILE A 139 14.70 16.57 14.20
CA ILE A 139 15.34 15.24 14.28
C ILE A 139 15.16 14.44 12.98
N VAL A 140 14.05 14.64 12.27
CA VAL A 140 13.70 13.86 11.08
C VAL A 140 13.33 14.77 9.93
N THR A 141 13.99 14.64 8.78
CA THR A 141 13.54 15.25 7.54
C THR A 141 12.55 14.29 6.87
N PRO A 142 11.23 14.58 6.89
CA PRO A 142 10.25 13.66 6.35
C PRO A 142 10.35 13.60 4.82
N THR A 143 10.29 12.38 4.28
CA THR A 143 10.07 12.16 2.85
C THR A 143 8.58 12.17 2.58
N HIS A 144 8.16 12.98 1.62
CA HIS A 144 6.75 13.18 1.33
C HIS A 144 6.23 12.35 0.15
N ASN A 145 7.11 11.87 -0.73
CA ASN A 145 6.70 11.20 -1.96
C ASN A 145 7.25 9.78 -2.04
N ALA A 146 6.41 8.86 -2.51
CA ALA A 146 6.79 7.49 -2.78
C ALA A 146 6.29 7.02 -4.15
N PHE A 147 6.97 6.02 -4.71
CA PHE A 147 6.45 5.17 -5.74
C PHE A 147 5.74 3.98 -5.10
N VAL A 148 4.61 3.56 -5.67
CA VAL A 148 3.76 2.50 -5.12
C VAL A 148 3.49 1.44 -6.17
N LEU A 149 3.67 0.17 -5.79
CA LEU A 149 3.23 -0.99 -6.54
C LEU A 149 2.35 -1.85 -5.65
N GLY A 150 1.29 -2.40 -6.21
CA GLY A 150 0.39 -3.28 -5.50
C GLY A 150 -0.15 -4.41 -6.38
N GLY A 151 -0.68 -5.42 -5.73
CA GLY A 151 -1.39 -6.50 -6.39
C GLY A 151 -2.26 -7.24 -5.39
N GLY A 152 -3.36 -7.79 -5.88
CA GLY A 152 -4.31 -8.43 -5.00
C GLY A 152 -5.42 -9.16 -5.71
N LEU A 153 -6.42 -9.51 -4.92
CA LEU A 153 -7.62 -10.21 -5.35
C LEU A 153 -8.85 -9.40 -4.93
N GLU A 154 -9.81 -9.28 -5.83
CA GLU A 154 -11.10 -8.64 -5.57
C GLU A 154 -12.23 -9.64 -5.78
N LEU A 155 -13.11 -9.76 -4.79
CA LEU A 155 -14.36 -10.52 -4.86
C LEU A 155 -15.53 -9.55 -4.93
N ARG A 156 -16.41 -9.72 -5.93
CA ARG A 156 -17.61 -8.91 -6.06
C ARG A 156 -18.83 -9.68 -5.60
N ILE A 157 -19.54 -9.14 -4.62
CA ILE A 157 -20.79 -9.67 -4.10
C ILE A 157 -21.86 -8.59 -4.30
N SER A 158 -22.65 -8.70 -5.34
CA SER A 158 -23.65 -7.68 -5.72
C SER A 158 -23.01 -6.30 -5.95
N ARG A 159 -23.30 -5.32 -5.09
CA ARG A 159 -22.72 -3.97 -5.14
C ARG A 159 -21.45 -3.83 -4.31
N LEU A 160 -21.22 -4.80 -3.42
CA LEU A 160 -20.08 -4.80 -2.51
C LEU A 160 -18.88 -5.46 -3.19
N ARG A 161 -17.71 -4.88 -3.00
CA ARG A 161 -16.43 -5.42 -3.43
C ARG A 161 -15.50 -5.54 -2.24
N LEU A 162 -15.04 -6.74 -2.02
CA LEU A 162 -14.04 -7.09 -1.02
C LEU A 162 -12.71 -7.26 -1.72
N SER A 163 -11.65 -6.69 -1.21
CA SER A 163 -10.30 -6.85 -1.75
C SER A 163 -9.29 -7.18 -0.68
N GLY A 164 -8.32 -8.04 -1.04
CA GLY A 164 -7.08 -8.21 -0.32
C GLY A 164 -5.95 -7.73 -1.23
N GLU A 165 -5.09 -6.87 -0.74
CA GLU A 165 -4.00 -6.22 -1.48
C GLU A 165 -2.68 -6.34 -0.72
N LEU A 166 -1.63 -6.72 -1.43
CA LEU A 166 -0.24 -6.53 -1.01
C LEU A 166 0.29 -5.30 -1.71
N ARG A 167 0.87 -4.38 -0.95
CA ARG A 167 1.38 -3.11 -1.45
C ARG A 167 2.82 -2.92 -1.03
N TRP A 168 3.64 -2.48 -1.96
CA TRP A 168 5.01 -2.08 -1.72
C TRP A 168 5.16 -0.59 -2.06
N LEU A 169 5.77 0.16 -1.16
CA LEU A 169 6.04 1.58 -1.29
C LEU A 169 7.53 1.83 -1.22
N ARG A 170 8.05 2.65 -2.13
CA ARG A 170 9.43 3.12 -2.09
C ARG A 170 9.44 4.63 -1.94
N TRP A 171 9.84 5.07 -0.76
CA TRP A 171 9.94 6.49 -0.42
C TRP A 171 11.23 7.10 -0.94
N ASN A 172 11.18 8.37 -1.37
CA ASN A 172 12.37 9.11 -1.77
C ASN A 172 13.25 9.34 -0.54
N SER A 173 14.56 9.17 -0.70
CA SER A 173 15.51 9.47 0.37
C SER A 173 15.58 10.98 0.61
N PRO A 174 15.56 11.45 1.88
CA PRO A 174 15.95 12.81 2.18
C PRO A 174 17.46 12.96 1.96
N PRO A 175 17.95 14.14 1.57
CA PRO A 175 19.38 14.41 1.58
C PRO A 175 19.88 14.32 3.02
N ASN A 176 20.83 13.42 3.26
CA ASN A 176 21.63 13.19 4.48
C ASN A 176 21.23 13.98 5.74
N THR A 177 20.49 13.34 6.65
CA THR A 177 20.34 13.77 8.04
C THR A 177 20.67 12.61 8.98
N ASN A 178 21.46 12.89 10.02
CA ASN A 178 22.45 12.00 10.60
C ASN A 178 21.97 11.11 11.76
N VAL A 179 20.68 11.05 12.13
CA VAL A 179 20.32 10.40 13.40
C VAL A 179 19.27 9.30 13.28
N VAL A 180 18.22 9.50 12.50
CA VAL A 180 17.17 8.49 12.28
C VAL A 180 16.89 8.36 10.79
N ARG A 181 17.00 7.15 10.24
CA ARG A 181 16.65 6.86 8.85
C ARG A 181 15.23 6.32 8.78
N LEU A 182 14.44 6.93 7.90
CA LEU A 182 13.16 6.35 7.50
C LEU A 182 13.44 5.18 6.54
N ASP A 183 12.84 4.01 6.80
CA ASP A 183 12.92 2.92 5.84
C ASP A 183 12.27 3.36 4.52
N GLN A 184 13.06 3.23 3.45
CA GLN A 184 12.63 3.62 2.11
C GLN A 184 11.67 2.60 1.51
N ASN A 185 11.81 1.33 1.87
CA ASN A 185 11.02 0.24 1.32
C ASN A 185 10.02 -0.23 2.37
N GLN A 186 8.75 0.01 2.12
CA GLN A 186 7.69 -0.39 3.02
C GLN A 186 6.73 -1.35 2.33
N GLY A 187 6.28 -2.35 3.07
CA GLY A 187 5.32 -3.31 2.62
C GLY A 187 4.08 -3.30 3.51
N GLU A 188 2.91 -3.49 2.90
CA GLU A 188 1.61 -3.43 3.56
C GLU A 188 0.70 -4.55 3.07
N VAL A 189 -0.10 -5.07 4.00
CA VAL A 189 -1.25 -5.94 3.70
C VAL A 189 -2.51 -5.14 3.98
N LEU A 190 -3.35 -4.97 2.96
CA LEU A 190 -4.57 -4.19 3.06
C LEU A 190 -5.80 -5.03 2.71
N PHE A 191 -6.88 -4.80 3.43
CA PHE A 191 -8.21 -5.33 3.11
C PHE A 191 -9.13 -4.14 2.84
N GLY A 192 -9.85 -4.21 1.73
CA GLY A 192 -10.74 -3.16 1.26
C GLY A 192 -12.19 -3.61 1.17
N LEU A 193 -13.09 -2.68 1.47
CA LEU A 193 -14.53 -2.81 1.31
C LEU A 193 -15.03 -1.60 0.54
N VAL A 194 -15.49 -1.79 -0.71
CA VAL A 194 -15.92 -0.71 -1.61
C VAL A 194 -17.32 -0.99 -2.16
N PHE A 195 -18.15 0.06 -2.20
CA PHE A 195 -19.52 0.03 -2.71
C PHE A 195 -19.65 0.65 -4.10
#